data_6912a698db8dc3b86d7de0d6c5da23eb
#
_entry.id   6912a698db8dc3b86d7de0d6c5da23eb
#
_cell.length_a   1.000
_cell.length_b   1.000
_cell.length_c   1.000
_cell.angle_alpha   90.00
_cell.angle_beta   90.00
_cell.angle_gamma   90.00
#
_symmetry.space_group_name_H-M   'P 1'
#
loop_
_entity.id
_entity.type
_entity.pdbx_description
1 polymer ?
#
loop_
_entity_poly.entity_id
_entity_poly.type
_entity_poly.pdbx_seq_one_letter_code
_entity_poly.pdbx_strand_id
1 'polypeptide(L)'
;GKIYASVKGFGPGPDEDCKGYENVAQCTGGSASTTGMLGEVPLVTAAQIGDSGTGIHLVAGILAALYHRTHSGRGQRVECAMQDAVLNLCRVKLRDQQRLAHGPLKEFPQYPNEDFGDAVPRSGNASGGGQPGWIVKCKGWETDPDSYSYVIAQAASFEGLAKVIGHEDWLDDPEWNTPEARLPKLDKMF
;
A
#
# COMPACT_ATOMS: atom_id res chain seq x y z
N GLY A 1 24.82 11.36 -27.63
CA GLY A 1 24.20 12.46 -26.87
C GLY A 1 24.39 12.31 -25.36
N LYS A 2 24.18 13.40 -24.62
CA LYS A 2 24.23 13.39 -23.14
C LYS A 2 22.86 13.00 -22.59
N ILE A 3 22.86 12.36 -21.41
CA ILE A 3 21.65 12.12 -20.61
C ILE A 3 21.72 13.09 -19.43
N TYR A 4 20.63 13.83 -19.21
CA TYR A 4 20.45 14.72 -18.07
C TYR A 4 19.35 14.15 -17.20
N ALA A 5 19.63 13.92 -15.91
CA ALA A 5 18.66 13.38 -14.97
C ALA A 5 18.46 14.33 -13.80
N SER A 6 17.22 14.51 -13.37
CA SER A 6 16.87 15.38 -12.26
C SER A 6 15.71 14.84 -11.43
N VAL A 7 15.72 15.15 -10.14
CA VAL A 7 14.60 14.91 -9.21
C VAL A 7 13.99 16.27 -8.84
N LYS A 8 12.67 16.30 -8.77
CA LYS A 8 11.87 17.42 -8.24
C LYS A 8 10.93 16.91 -7.16
N GLY A 9 10.40 17.79 -6.33
CA GLY A 9 9.34 17.45 -5.37
C GLY A 9 8.04 17.08 -6.11
N PHE A 10 7.69 17.90 -7.11
CA PHE A 10 6.44 17.80 -7.87
C PHE A 10 6.70 17.77 -9.38
N GLY A 11 5.81 17.14 -10.11
CA GLY A 11 5.78 17.17 -11.56
C GLY A 11 5.29 18.51 -12.14
N PRO A 12 5.21 18.63 -13.47
CA PRO A 12 4.69 19.85 -14.11
C PRO A 12 3.28 20.21 -13.62
N GLY A 13 3.11 21.43 -13.16
CA GLY A 13 1.83 21.92 -12.62
C GLY A 13 2.00 23.11 -11.70
N PRO A 14 0.93 23.49 -10.97
CA PRO A 14 0.96 24.68 -10.10
C PRO A 14 1.98 24.59 -8.96
N ASP A 15 2.34 23.35 -8.55
CA ASP A 15 3.26 23.10 -7.43
C ASP A 15 4.69 22.74 -7.90
N GLU A 16 5.00 22.84 -9.21
CA GLU A 16 6.27 22.39 -9.78
C GLU A 16 7.49 23.01 -9.08
N ASP A 17 7.39 24.26 -8.65
CA ASP A 17 8.48 24.99 -7.98
C ASP A 17 8.49 24.81 -6.45
N CYS A 18 7.53 24.08 -5.90
CA CYS A 18 7.49 23.78 -4.47
C CYS A 18 8.59 22.78 -4.10
N LYS A 19 9.18 22.99 -2.91
CA LYS A 19 10.19 22.08 -2.38
C LYS A 19 9.55 20.79 -1.88
N GLY A 20 10.08 19.65 -2.31
CA GLY A 20 9.74 18.33 -1.82
C GLY A 20 10.82 17.77 -0.90
N TYR A 21 10.38 17.07 0.13
CA TYR A 21 11.20 16.30 1.05
C TYR A 21 10.47 14.99 1.33
N GLU A 22 11.13 14.01 1.94
CA GLU A 22 10.59 12.68 2.23
C GLU A 22 9.13 12.71 2.72
N ASN A 23 8.86 13.38 3.85
CA ASN A 23 7.52 13.38 4.44
C ASN A 23 6.51 14.22 3.64
N VAL A 24 6.97 15.27 2.93
CA VAL A 24 6.11 16.02 2.00
C VAL A 24 5.65 15.11 0.87
N ALA A 25 6.56 14.34 0.30
CA ALA A 25 6.23 13.37 -0.75
C ALA A 25 5.28 12.27 -0.26
N GLN A 26 5.48 11.76 0.96
CA GLN A 26 4.57 10.78 1.56
C GLN A 26 3.15 11.34 1.74
N CYS A 27 3.02 12.59 2.16
CA CYS A 27 1.72 13.24 2.30
C CYS A 27 1.05 13.47 0.93
N THR A 28 1.77 14.07 -0.01
CA THR A 28 1.21 14.46 -1.31
C THR A 28 1.04 13.29 -2.28
N GLY A 29 1.83 12.23 -2.12
CA GLY A 29 1.72 10.99 -2.89
C GLY A 29 0.74 9.96 -2.30
N GLY A 30 0.07 10.29 -1.18
CA GLY A 30 -1.02 9.48 -0.61
C GLY A 30 -0.57 8.37 0.35
N SER A 31 0.72 8.17 0.59
CA SER A 31 1.20 7.17 1.53
C SER A 31 0.74 7.48 2.96
N ALA A 32 0.95 8.71 3.42
CA ALA A 32 0.58 9.09 4.77
C ALA A 32 -0.93 8.98 5.04
N SER A 33 -1.78 9.40 4.09
CA SER A 33 -3.23 9.35 4.24
C SER A 33 -3.78 7.93 4.36
N THR A 34 -3.08 6.94 3.81
CA THR A 34 -3.51 5.54 3.79
C THR A 34 -2.75 4.66 4.79
N THR A 35 -1.82 5.23 5.55
CA THR A 35 -1.05 4.55 6.60
C THR A 35 -1.57 4.92 7.98
N GLY A 36 -1.77 3.91 8.83
CA GLY A 36 -2.28 4.06 10.20
C GLY A 36 -3.58 3.32 10.44
N MET A 37 -4.09 3.42 11.66
CA MET A 37 -5.36 2.82 12.08
C MET A 37 -6.54 3.70 11.69
N LEU A 38 -7.70 3.09 11.52
CA LEU A 38 -8.94 3.80 11.26
C LEU A 38 -9.25 4.76 12.42
N GLY A 39 -9.68 5.98 12.07
CA GLY A 39 -10.04 7.00 13.07
C GLY A 39 -8.86 7.70 13.73
N GLU A 40 -7.63 7.19 13.53
CA GLU A 40 -6.42 7.79 14.06
C GLU A 40 -5.80 8.79 13.06
N VAL A 41 -4.79 9.52 13.51
CA VAL A 41 -4.05 10.45 12.65
C VAL A 41 -3.30 9.71 11.55
N PRO A 42 -3.13 10.31 10.35
CA PRO A 42 -2.27 9.76 9.31
C PRO A 42 -0.84 9.58 9.82
N LEU A 43 -0.18 8.52 9.38
CA LEU A 43 1.20 8.22 9.75
C LEU A 43 2.11 8.21 8.52
N VAL A 44 3.30 8.77 8.66
CA VAL A 44 4.38 8.54 7.71
C VAL A 44 5.08 7.22 8.05
N THR A 45 5.50 6.47 7.02
CA THR A 45 6.33 5.30 7.24
C THR A 45 7.79 5.71 7.51
N ALA A 46 8.50 4.93 8.33
CA ALA A 46 9.94 5.12 8.54
C ALA A 46 10.78 4.76 7.31
N ALA A 47 10.24 4.01 6.35
CA ALA A 47 10.88 3.73 5.08
C ALA A 47 10.95 5.02 4.23
N GLN A 48 12.14 5.33 3.73
CA GLN A 48 12.40 6.53 2.92
C GLN A 48 11.88 6.35 1.49
N ILE A 49 10.55 6.25 1.35
CA ILE A 49 9.90 5.99 0.06
C ILE A 49 9.85 7.22 -0.85
N GLY A 50 9.86 8.42 -0.26
CA GLY A 50 9.97 9.68 -1.00
C GLY A 50 11.37 9.89 -1.58
N ASP A 51 12.41 9.82 -0.76
CA ASP A 51 13.78 10.04 -1.20
C ASP A 51 14.33 8.81 -1.96
N SER A 52 14.49 7.69 -1.27
CA SER A 52 15.09 6.48 -1.86
C SER A 52 14.20 5.86 -2.93
N GLY A 53 12.88 5.87 -2.73
CA GLY A 53 11.92 5.40 -3.73
C GLY A 53 12.03 6.18 -5.04
N THR A 54 12.12 7.50 -4.97
CA THR A 54 12.32 8.37 -6.15
C THR A 54 13.67 8.08 -6.81
N GLY A 55 14.73 7.91 -6.01
CA GLY A 55 16.07 7.56 -6.51
C GLY A 55 16.04 6.28 -7.34
N ILE A 56 15.35 5.24 -6.88
CA ILE A 56 15.22 3.97 -7.61
C ILE A 56 14.45 4.17 -8.92
N HIS A 57 13.36 4.94 -8.92
CA HIS A 57 12.61 5.26 -10.14
C HIS A 57 13.48 6.02 -11.15
N LEU A 58 14.27 6.99 -10.67
CA LEU A 58 15.18 7.73 -11.53
C LEU A 58 16.27 6.84 -12.14
N VAL A 59 16.82 5.90 -11.37
CA VAL A 59 17.79 4.90 -11.87
C VAL A 59 17.18 4.07 -13.00
N ALA A 60 15.94 3.61 -12.86
CA ALA A 60 15.25 2.88 -13.93
C ALA A 60 15.12 3.73 -15.21
N GLY A 61 14.74 4.99 -15.05
CA GLY A 61 14.65 5.96 -16.17
C GLY A 61 16.02 6.21 -16.84
N ILE A 62 17.09 6.36 -16.05
CA ILE A 62 18.45 6.52 -16.57
C ILE A 62 18.89 5.29 -17.35
N LEU A 63 18.65 4.09 -16.83
CA LEU A 63 19.00 2.85 -17.53
C LEU A 63 18.24 2.71 -18.86
N ALA A 64 16.96 3.04 -18.88
CA ALA A 64 16.17 3.07 -20.12
C ALA A 64 16.74 4.09 -21.12
N ALA A 65 17.12 5.26 -20.66
CA ALA A 65 17.75 6.29 -21.51
C ALA A 65 19.12 5.85 -22.04
N LEU A 66 19.92 5.16 -21.23
CA LEU A 66 21.21 4.59 -21.65
C LEU A 66 20.98 3.50 -22.72
N TYR A 67 20.03 2.60 -22.51
CA TYR A 67 19.68 1.59 -23.50
C TYR A 67 19.21 2.23 -24.83
N HIS A 68 18.31 3.21 -24.76
CA HIS A 68 17.86 3.94 -25.95
C HIS A 68 19.05 4.59 -26.69
N ARG A 69 20.00 5.19 -25.94
CA ARG A 69 21.18 5.83 -26.53
C ARG A 69 22.06 4.86 -27.30
N THR A 70 22.16 3.58 -26.86
CA THR A 70 23.00 2.58 -27.59
C THR A 70 22.49 2.32 -29.01
N HIS A 71 21.18 2.48 -29.23
CA HIS A 71 20.54 2.23 -30.54
C HIS A 71 20.38 3.51 -31.36
N SER A 72 20.08 4.64 -30.72
CA SER A 72 19.77 5.90 -31.38
C SER A 72 20.93 6.88 -31.50
N GLY A 73 22.00 6.71 -30.69
CA GLY A 73 23.06 7.69 -30.52
C GLY A 73 22.63 8.97 -29.79
N ARG A 74 21.33 9.11 -29.44
CA ARG A 74 20.71 10.33 -28.90
C ARG A 74 20.64 10.26 -27.39
N GLY A 75 20.96 11.37 -26.72
CA GLY A 75 20.68 11.57 -25.30
C GLY A 75 19.27 12.10 -25.09
N GLN A 76 18.87 12.16 -23.82
CA GLN A 76 17.56 12.69 -23.43
C GLN A 76 17.58 13.21 -22.00
N ARG A 77 16.53 13.94 -21.64
CA ARG A 77 16.23 14.34 -20.27
C ARG A 77 15.37 13.26 -19.61
N VAL A 78 15.70 12.95 -18.36
CA VAL A 78 14.95 12.04 -17.47
C VAL A 78 14.61 12.82 -16.22
N GLU A 79 13.35 12.93 -15.90
CA GLU A 79 12.86 13.58 -14.67
C GLU A 79 12.01 12.63 -13.87
N CYS A 80 12.09 12.73 -12.55
CA CYS A 80 11.25 12.00 -11.62
C CYS A 80 10.78 12.95 -10.52
N ALA A 81 9.48 13.02 -10.31
CA ALA A 81 8.89 13.75 -9.20
C ALA A 81 8.72 12.84 -8.00
N MET A 82 9.03 13.34 -6.81
CA MET A 82 8.89 12.57 -5.56
C MET A 82 7.43 12.18 -5.29
N GLN A 83 6.50 13.10 -5.51
CA GLN A 83 5.06 12.82 -5.40
C GLN A 83 4.63 11.65 -6.26
N ASP A 84 5.05 11.62 -7.54
CA ASP A 84 4.67 10.59 -8.50
C ASP A 84 5.29 9.23 -8.13
N ALA A 85 6.53 9.23 -7.66
CA ALA A 85 7.21 8.03 -7.20
C ALA A 85 6.49 7.41 -5.99
N VAL A 86 6.11 8.22 -5.00
CA VAL A 86 5.33 7.75 -3.85
C VAL A 86 3.96 7.24 -4.27
N LEU A 87 3.26 7.98 -5.16
CA LEU A 87 1.96 7.56 -5.68
C LEU A 87 2.05 6.19 -6.39
N ASN A 88 3.11 5.96 -7.18
CA ASN A 88 3.34 4.66 -7.81
C ASN A 88 3.61 3.55 -6.79
N LEU A 89 4.33 3.83 -5.70
CA LEU A 89 4.53 2.85 -4.62
C LEU A 89 3.24 2.54 -3.86
N CYS A 90 2.30 3.48 -3.79
CA CYS A 90 0.97 3.31 -3.22
C CYS A 90 -0.04 2.64 -4.18
N ARG A 91 0.41 1.96 -5.22
CA ARG A 91 -0.41 1.44 -6.34
C ARG A 91 -1.64 0.62 -5.92
N VAL A 92 -1.59 -0.10 -4.80
CA VAL A 92 -2.73 -0.88 -4.30
C VAL A 92 -3.84 0.06 -3.82
N LYS A 93 -3.50 1.08 -3.06
CA LYS A 93 -4.46 2.09 -2.58
C LYS A 93 -4.97 2.96 -3.73
N LEU A 94 -4.12 3.28 -4.71
CA LEU A 94 -4.54 3.97 -5.93
C LEU A 94 -5.55 3.15 -6.74
N ARG A 95 -5.33 1.83 -6.87
CA ARG A 95 -6.32 0.92 -7.47
C ARG A 95 -7.65 0.95 -6.71
N ASP A 96 -7.60 0.91 -5.38
CA ASP A 96 -8.79 0.91 -4.55
C ASP A 96 -9.51 2.25 -4.66
N GLN A 97 -8.78 3.38 -4.75
CA GLN A 97 -9.34 4.69 -5.02
C GLN A 97 -10.09 4.74 -6.37
N GLN A 98 -9.53 4.15 -7.40
CA GLN A 98 -10.20 4.03 -8.70
C GLN A 98 -11.46 3.16 -8.62
N ARG A 99 -11.45 2.11 -7.81
CA ARG A 99 -12.62 1.26 -7.59
C ARG A 99 -13.73 1.97 -6.84
N LEU A 100 -13.42 2.84 -5.88
CA LEU A 100 -14.39 3.65 -5.15
C LEU A 100 -15.26 4.51 -6.07
N ALA A 101 -14.73 4.97 -7.20
CA ALA A 101 -15.48 5.70 -8.20
C ALA A 101 -16.66 4.89 -8.81
N HIS A 102 -16.65 3.57 -8.63
CA HIS A 102 -17.66 2.63 -9.12
C HIS A 102 -18.53 2.03 -7.99
N GLY A 103 -18.40 2.50 -6.77
CA GLY A 103 -19.19 2.08 -5.60
C GLY A 103 -18.35 1.64 -4.41
N PRO A 104 -19.00 1.24 -3.30
CA PRO A 104 -18.35 0.84 -2.07
C PRO A 104 -17.39 -0.36 -2.26
N LEU A 105 -16.28 -0.35 -1.55
CA LEU A 105 -15.34 -1.48 -1.52
C LEU A 105 -15.88 -2.55 -0.58
N LYS A 106 -16.37 -3.65 -1.12
CA LYS A 106 -16.95 -4.76 -0.34
C LYS A 106 -15.97 -5.42 0.62
N GLU A 107 -14.66 -5.29 0.33
CA GLU A 107 -13.58 -5.81 1.16
C GLU A 107 -13.36 -5.02 2.45
N PHE A 108 -13.99 -3.86 2.57
CA PHE A 108 -13.90 -3.00 3.74
C PHE A 108 -15.29 -2.57 4.23
N PRO A 109 -16.19 -3.53 4.56
CA PRO A 109 -17.55 -3.19 4.97
C PRO A 109 -17.60 -2.39 6.27
N GLN A 110 -16.56 -2.50 7.11
CA GLN A 110 -16.39 -1.71 8.34
C GLN A 110 -15.97 -0.26 8.06
N TYR A 111 -15.63 0.07 6.83
CA TYR A 111 -15.20 1.41 6.40
C TYR A 111 -16.13 1.89 5.28
N PRO A 112 -17.38 2.24 5.58
CA PRO A 112 -18.32 2.74 4.58
C PRO A 112 -17.81 4.06 4.00
N ASN A 113 -18.11 4.30 2.73
CA ASN A 113 -17.71 5.54 2.04
C ASN A 113 -18.17 6.81 2.75
N GLU A 114 -19.28 6.73 3.47
CA GLU A 114 -19.82 7.84 4.24
C GLU A 114 -18.88 8.34 5.33
N ASP A 115 -18.05 7.47 5.91
CA ASP A 115 -17.05 7.84 6.93
C ASP A 115 -15.83 8.51 6.33
N PHE A 116 -15.51 8.23 5.05
CA PHE A 116 -14.28 8.68 4.38
C PHE A 116 -14.56 9.52 3.13
N GLY A 117 -15.83 9.78 2.82
CA GLY A 117 -16.21 10.40 1.56
C GLY A 117 -15.73 9.55 0.38
N ASP A 118 -15.03 10.20 -0.56
CA ASP A 118 -14.51 9.56 -1.77
C ASP A 118 -13.07 9.05 -1.63
N ALA A 119 -12.55 8.93 -0.41
CA ALA A 119 -11.16 8.55 -0.16
C ALA A 119 -11.02 7.12 0.36
N VAL A 120 -9.96 6.43 -0.09
CA VAL A 120 -9.59 5.11 0.45
C VAL A 120 -9.16 5.25 1.90
N PRO A 121 -9.77 4.48 2.82
CA PRO A 121 -9.47 4.58 4.23
C PRO A 121 -8.10 3.98 4.59
N ARG A 122 -7.58 4.41 5.74
CA ARG A 122 -6.55 3.68 6.46
C ARG A 122 -7.15 2.36 6.94
N SER A 123 -6.40 1.29 6.80
CA SER A 123 -6.87 -0.06 7.17
C SER A 123 -5.91 -0.79 8.13
N GLY A 124 -4.99 -0.05 8.75
CA GLY A 124 -3.99 -0.64 9.66
C GLY A 124 -3.22 -1.76 8.98
N ASN A 125 -3.19 -2.91 9.61
CA ASN A 125 -2.50 -4.09 9.12
C ASN A 125 -3.37 -4.99 8.24
N ALA A 126 -4.61 -4.60 7.95
CA ALA A 126 -5.49 -5.41 7.11
C ALA A 126 -4.94 -5.55 5.70
N SER A 127 -4.89 -6.79 5.22
CA SER A 127 -4.56 -7.06 3.81
C SER A 127 -5.68 -6.55 2.92
N GLY A 128 -5.32 -5.86 1.85
CA GLY A 128 -6.30 -5.49 0.82
C GLY A 128 -6.81 -6.71 0.05
N GLY A 129 -8.03 -6.61 -0.51
CA GLY A 129 -8.58 -7.63 -1.38
C GLY A 129 -9.29 -8.79 -0.69
N GLY A 130 -9.72 -8.61 0.56
CA GLY A 130 -10.61 -9.55 1.26
C GLY A 130 -9.96 -10.86 1.70
N GLN A 131 -8.65 -10.88 1.80
CA GLN A 131 -7.93 -12.03 2.35
C GLN A 131 -7.64 -11.79 3.83
N PRO A 132 -7.82 -12.82 4.70
CA PRO A 132 -7.42 -12.73 6.09
C PRO A 132 -5.92 -12.41 6.18
N GLY A 133 -5.58 -11.30 6.78
CA GLY A 133 -4.19 -10.90 6.99
C GLY A 133 -4.10 -9.84 8.06
N TRP A 134 -3.29 -10.10 9.08
CA TRP A 134 -3.11 -9.20 10.21
C TRP A 134 -1.78 -9.45 10.92
N ILE A 135 -1.35 -8.48 11.72
CA ILE A 135 -0.27 -8.67 12.69
C ILE A 135 -0.89 -9.20 13.99
N VAL A 136 -0.43 -10.39 14.42
CA VAL A 136 -0.88 -11.06 15.62
C VAL A 136 0.21 -11.11 16.66
N LYS A 137 -0.18 -11.09 17.95
CA LYS A 137 0.71 -11.27 19.07
C LYS A 137 1.15 -12.73 19.16
N CYS A 138 2.46 -12.96 19.28
CA CYS A 138 2.99 -14.30 19.53
C CYS A 138 3.17 -14.54 21.05
N LYS A 139 3.38 -15.80 21.43
CA LYS A 139 3.69 -16.15 22.82
C LYS A 139 4.94 -15.40 23.28
N GLY A 140 4.83 -14.72 24.41
CA GLY A 140 5.92 -13.92 24.98
C GLY A 140 5.86 -12.42 24.66
N TRP A 141 4.85 -11.96 23.94
CA TRP A 141 4.67 -10.55 23.58
C TRP A 141 4.64 -9.60 24.78
N GLU A 142 4.31 -10.10 25.99
CA GLU A 142 4.25 -9.33 27.21
C GLU A 142 5.63 -8.84 27.67
N THR A 143 6.68 -9.55 27.28
CA THR A 143 8.06 -9.26 27.69
C THR A 143 9.00 -8.97 26.52
N ASP A 144 8.60 -9.31 25.30
CA ASP A 144 9.33 -9.07 24.07
C ASP A 144 8.51 -8.17 23.14
N PRO A 145 8.92 -6.89 22.97
CA PRO A 145 8.19 -5.93 22.15
C PRO A 145 8.18 -6.30 20.65
N ASP A 146 9.01 -7.22 20.22
CA ASP A 146 9.10 -7.66 18.81
C ASP A 146 8.43 -9.03 18.58
N SER A 147 7.77 -9.60 19.60
CA SER A 147 7.10 -10.91 19.53
C SER A 147 5.76 -10.83 18.80
N TYR A 148 5.82 -10.49 17.51
CA TYR A 148 4.67 -10.42 16.62
C TYR A 148 4.92 -11.23 15.33
N SER A 149 3.86 -11.62 14.67
CA SER A 149 3.90 -12.27 13.36
C SER A 149 2.85 -11.68 12.44
N TYR A 150 3.20 -11.50 11.17
CA TYR A 150 2.22 -11.18 10.16
C TYR A 150 1.67 -12.47 9.57
N VAL A 151 0.37 -12.69 9.75
CA VAL A 151 -0.34 -13.85 9.20
C VAL A 151 -1.16 -13.40 8.01
N ILE A 152 -1.06 -14.13 6.91
CA ILE A 152 -1.93 -13.99 5.75
C ILE A 152 -2.36 -15.37 5.27
N ALA A 153 -3.65 -15.56 5.06
CA ALA A 153 -4.20 -16.80 4.51
C ALA A 153 -4.93 -16.51 3.21
N GLN A 154 -4.39 -16.98 2.12
CA GLN A 154 -5.09 -17.01 0.84
C GLN A 154 -6.15 -18.12 0.85
N ALA A 155 -7.10 -18.08 -0.09
CA ALA A 155 -8.18 -19.07 -0.17
C ALA A 155 -7.66 -20.52 -0.12
N ALA A 156 -6.56 -20.81 -0.80
CA ALA A 156 -5.93 -22.14 -0.83
C ALA A 156 -5.27 -22.56 0.48
N SER A 157 -4.97 -21.63 1.40
CA SER A 157 -4.31 -21.91 2.69
C SER A 157 -5.25 -21.74 3.89
N PHE A 158 -6.52 -21.42 3.66
CA PHE A 158 -7.48 -21.18 4.73
C PHE A 158 -7.72 -22.42 5.59
N GLU A 159 -7.80 -23.61 4.98
CA GLU A 159 -7.93 -24.86 5.69
C GLU A 159 -6.78 -25.07 6.70
N GLY A 160 -5.55 -24.82 6.27
CA GLY A 160 -4.38 -24.91 7.15
C GLY A 160 -4.44 -23.92 8.30
N LEU A 161 -4.87 -22.67 8.04
CA LEU A 161 -5.06 -21.67 9.08
C LEU A 161 -6.13 -22.12 10.08
N ALA A 162 -7.31 -22.54 9.64
CA ALA A 162 -8.41 -22.97 10.49
C ALA A 162 -7.98 -24.11 11.44
N LYS A 163 -7.23 -25.08 10.94
CA LYS A 163 -6.65 -26.17 11.75
C LYS A 163 -5.68 -25.66 12.81
N VAL A 164 -4.78 -24.76 12.44
CA VAL A 164 -3.76 -24.22 13.37
C VAL A 164 -4.37 -23.40 14.50
N ILE A 165 -5.43 -22.63 14.22
CA ILE A 165 -6.11 -21.82 15.24
C ILE A 165 -7.20 -22.57 15.99
N GLY A 166 -7.45 -23.86 15.68
CA GLY A 166 -8.42 -24.71 16.37
C GLY A 166 -9.87 -24.49 15.95
N HIS A 167 -10.11 -23.96 14.76
CA HIS A 167 -11.42 -23.66 14.19
C HIS A 167 -11.68 -24.49 12.92
N GLU A 168 -11.48 -25.80 13.00
CA GLU A 168 -11.80 -26.71 11.90
C GLU A 168 -13.30 -26.68 11.53
N ASP A 169 -14.16 -26.36 12.50
CA ASP A 169 -15.59 -26.13 12.34
C ASP A 169 -15.92 -25.06 11.28
N TRP A 170 -15.05 -24.09 11.07
CA TRP A 170 -15.23 -23.04 10.05
C TRP A 170 -15.19 -23.57 8.61
N LEU A 171 -14.62 -24.76 8.39
CA LEU A 171 -14.51 -25.33 7.04
C LEU A 171 -15.86 -25.78 6.49
N ASP A 172 -16.75 -26.22 7.39
CA ASP A 172 -18.09 -26.70 7.06
C ASP A 172 -19.19 -25.66 7.33
N ASP A 173 -18.85 -24.55 8.02
CA ASP A 173 -19.79 -23.49 8.36
C ASP A 173 -20.00 -22.53 7.18
N PRO A 174 -21.23 -22.38 6.64
CA PRO A 174 -21.54 -21.46 5.56
C PRO A 174 -21.18 -20.00 5.86
N GLU A 175 -21.07 -19.63 7.15
CA GLU A 175 -20.67 -18.29 7.55
C GLU A 175 -19.16 -18.05 7.45
N TRP A 176 -18.35 -19.09 7.28
CA TRP A 176 -16.88 -19.02 7.27
C TRP A 176 -16.22 -19.71 6.09
N ASN A 177 -16.88 -20.67 5.44
CA ASN A 177 -16.26 -21.59 4.47
C ASN A 177 -15.93 -20.92 3.11
N THR A 178 -16.48 -19.72 2.81
CA THR A 178 -16.16 -19.00 1.58
C THR A 178 -15.43 -17.67 1.86
N PRO A 179 -14.59 -17.19 0.94
CA PRO A 179 -13.96 -15.87 1.07
C PRO A 179 -14.98 -14.74 1.29
N GLU A 180 -16.09 -14.77 0.58
CA GLU A 180 -17.15 -13.76 0.64
C GLU A 180 -17.84 -13.73 2.02
N ALA A 181 -18.06 -14.89 2.62
CA ALA A 181 -18.64 -14.99 3.96
C ALA A 181 -17.70 -14.46 5.05
N ARG A 182 -16.37 -14.61 4.86
CA ARG A 182 -15.36 -14.15 5.81
C ARG A 182 -15.11 -12.65 5.77
N LEU A 183 -15.25 -12.01 4.60
CA LEU A 183 -14.94 -10.59 4.41
C LEU A 183 -15.45 -9.67 5.51
N PRO A 184 -16.74 -9.73 5.91
CA PRO A 184 -17.28 -8.85 6.95
C PRO A 184 -16.84 -9.21 8.38
N LYS A 185 -16.05 -10.27 8.55
CA LYS A 185 -15.68 -10.84 9.85
C LYS A 185 -14.16 -10.97 10.04
N LEU A 186 -13.37 -10.35 9.16
CA LEU A 186 -11.90 -10.48 9.20
C LEU A 186 -11.31 -10.00 10.54
N ASP A 187 -11.90 -9.00 11.15
CA ASP A 187 -11.55 -8.48 12.47
C ASP A 187 -11.79 -9.47 13.63
N LYS A 188 -12.63 -10.48 13.40
CA LYS A 188 -12.93 -11.53 14.39
C LYS A 188 -12.02 -12.75 14.27
N MET A 189 -11.21 -12.81 13.21
CA MET A 189 -10.27 -13.92 12.99
C MET A 189 -8.94 -13.72 13.70
N PHE A 190 -8.62 -12.51 14.11
CA PHE A 190 -7.37 -12.05 14.70
C PHE A 190 -7.65 -11.17 15.91
#